data_75b01767df871a7a92ffab759d3a04fa
#
_entry.id   75b01767df871a7a92ffab759d3a04fa
#
_cell.length_a   1.000
_cell.length_b   1.000
_cell.length_c   1.000
_cell.angle_alpha   90.00
_cell.angle_beta   90.00
_cell.angle_gamma   90.00
#
_symmetry.space_group_name_H-M   'P 1'
#
loop_
_entity.id
_entity.type
_entity.pdbx_description
1 polymer ?
#
loop_
_entity_poly.entity_id
_entity_poly.type
_entity_poly.pdbx_seq_one_letter_code
_entity_poly.pdbx_strand_id
1 'polypeptide(L)'
;AGCRQFYGYPITPSTEGGELFQQSFGEGRLNVFGRSTLAVEAEGEHAAQGGAIAYSVCGKRVVNFTSGQGIVYGVEQYYHAPGKCSTMVLEVVARALTKHALNVHCGHDDVYGALDTGWIIVFAKDAQQAADQALILRRVTELSLTPGMNVQDGFLTSHLERTFYRHEAELIREFLGAPDDVIDCPTPAQRI
;
A
#
# COMPACT_ATOMS: atom_id res chain seq x y z
N ALA A 1 10.18 3.26 0.91
CA ALA A 1 9.96 3.23 2.35
C ALA A 1 10.15 1.83 2.96
N GLY A 2 11.30 1.21 2.90
CA GLY A 2 11.63 -0.02 3.61
C GLY A 2 10.93 -1.31 3.15
N CYS A 3 10.01 -1.24 2.17
CA CYS A 3 9.37 -2.43 1.64
C CYS A 3 10.39 -3.33 0.93
N ARG A 4 10.21 -4.63 1.08
CA ARG A 4 11.03 -5.64 0.40
C ARG A 4 10.37 -6.16 -0.86
N GLN A 5 9.06 -6.11 -0.92
CA GLN A 5 8.32 -6.64 -2.04
C GLN A 5 7.22 -5.70 -2.50
N PHE A 6 7.05 -5.65 -3.80
CA PHE A 6 5.87 -5.17 -4.47
C PHE A 6 5.11 -6.39 -5.00
N TYR A 7 3.84 -6.43 -4.70
CA TYR A 7 2.89 -7.37 -5.28
C TYR A 7 1.77 -6.55 -5.90
N GLY A 8 1.60 -6.58 -7.21
CA GLY A 8 0.65 -5.69 -7.84
C GLY A 8 0.10 -6.17 -9.18
N TYR A 9 -0.86 -5.43 -9.66
CA TYR A 9 -1.40 -5.50 -11.01
C TYR A 9 -1.66 -4.06 -11.49
N PRO A 10 -1.21 -3.69 -12.70
CA PRO A 10 -1.27 -2.31 -13.15
C PRO A 10 -2.71 -1.87 -13.42
N ILE A 11 -3.10 -0.74 -12.85
CA ILE A 11 -4.39 -0.08 -13.10
C ILE A 11 -4.23 1.44 -12.98
N THR A 12 -4.67 2.18 -14.01
CA THR A 12 -4.63 3.64 -14.02
C THR A 12 -5.59 4.23 -12.96
N PRO A 13 -5.17 5.25 -12.18
CA PRO A 13 -3.94 6.02 -12.25
C PRO A 13 -2.86 5.60 -11.23
N SER A 14 -2.84 4.38 -10.75
CA SER A 14 -1.85 3.89 -9.77
C SER A 14 -0.63 3.19 -10.39
N THR A 15 -0.59 3.05 -11.70
CA THR A 15 0.40 2.26 -12.44
C THR A 15 1.84 2.72 -12.17
N GLU A 16 2.10 4.03 -12.16
CA GLU A 16 3.45 4.58 -11.99
C GLU A 16 4.12 4.16 -10.69
N GLY A 17 3.36 3.99 -9.61
CA GLY A 17 3.90 3.51 -8.34
C GLY A 17 4.50 2.10 -8.45
N GLY A 18 3.79 1.21 -9.14
CA GLY A 18 4.25 -0.15 -9.43
C GLY A 18 5.44 -0.16 -10.39
N GLU A 19 5.37 0.62 -11.48
CA GLU A 19 6.45 0.72 -12.48
C GLU A 19 7.75 1.23 -11.88
N LEU A 20 7.71 2.27 -11.05
CA LEU A 20 8.88 2.78 -10.35
C LEU A 20 9.50 1.75 -9.40
N PHE A 21 8.67 0.93 -8.75
CA PHE A 21 9.17 -0.15 -7.92
C PHE A 21 9.82 -1.25 -8.77
N GLN A 22 9.17 -1.66 -9.87
CA GLN A 22 9.70 -2.65 -10.82
C GLN A 22 11.01 -2.18 -11.44
N GLN A 23 11.09 -0.90 -11.85
CA GLN A 23 12.32 -0.31 -12.34
C GLN A 23 13.44 -0.37 -11.28
N SER A 24 13.14 0.03 -10.05
CA SER A 24 14.12 -0.03 -8.95
C SER A 24 14.60 -1.44 -8.67
N PHE A 25 13.72 -2.44 -8.78
CA PHE A 25 14.07 -3.85 -8.70
C PHE A 25 14.97 -4.28 -9.87
N GLY A 26 14.61 -3.93 -11.10
CA GLY A 26 15.40 -4.25 -12.31
C GLY A 26 16.82 -3.64 -12.29
N GLU A 27 16.98 -2.47 -11.68
CA GLU A 27 18.25 -1.79 -11.48
C GLU A 27 19.06 -2.36 -10.27
N GLY A 28 18.51 -3.34 -9.55
CA GLY A 28 19.17 -3.92 -8.38
C GLY A 28 19.26 -2.98 -7.18
N ARG A 29 18.42 -1.94 -7.11
CA ARG A 29 18.42 -0.99 -6.00
C ARG A 29 18.02 -1.66 -4.69
N LEU A 30 18.75 -1.34 -3.64
CA LEU A 30 18.40 -1.79 -2.30
C LEU A 30 17.38 -0.83 -1.66
N ASN A 31 16.56 -1.36 -0.74
CA ASN A 31 15.70 -0.52 0.08
C ASN A 31 16.53 0.28 1.12
N VAL A 32 15.88 1.15 1.89
CA VAL A 32 16.56 2.01 2.88
C VAL A 32 17.30 1.22 3.98
N PHE A 33 17.03 -0.07 4.15
CA PHE A 33 17.70 -0.97 5.10
C PHE A 33 18.82 -1.81 4.43
N GLY A 34 19.20 -1.48 3.18
CA GLY A 34 20.23 -2.22 2.45
C GLY A 34 19.83 -3.64 2.03
N ARG A 35 18.53 -3.93 1.97
CA ARG A 35 18.00 -5.25 1.57
C ARG A 35 17.57 -5.24 0.12
N SER A 36 17.79 -6.34 -0.57
CA SER A 36 17.28 -6.54 -1.94
C SER A 36 15.75 -6.50 -1.97
N THR A 37 15.21 -6.02 -3.07
CA THR A 37 13.77 -5.96 -3.32
C THR A 37 13.34 -7.07 -4.28
N LEU A 38 12.03 -7.30 -4.36
CA LEU A 38 11.41 -8.21 -5.32
C LEU A 38 10.12 -7.57 -5.83
N ALA A 39 9.93 -7.56 -7.15
CA ALA A 39 8.69 -7.13 -7.78
C ALA A 39 7.99 -8.33 -8.41
N VAL A 40 6.71 -8.49 -8.12
CA VAL A 40 5.85 -9.54 -8.67
C VAL A 40 4.60 -8.91 -9.23
N GLU A 41 4.33 -9.17 -10.48
CA GLU A 41 3.07 -8.84 -11.13
C GLU A 41 2.20 -10.08 -11.19
N ALA A 42 0.97 -9.96 -10.68
CA ALA A 42 -0.01 -11.06 -10.65
C ALA A 42 -0.89 -11.03 -11.91
N GLU A 43 -1.74 -12.03 -12.07
CA GLU A 43 -2.70 -12.08 -13.18
C GLU A 43 -3.91 -11.15 -13.00
N GLY A 44 -4.06 -10.52 -11.84
CA GLY A 44 -5.14 -9.59 -11.54
C GLY A 44 -5.06 -9.07 -10.11
N GLU A 45 -5.89 -8.05 -9.80
CA GLU A 45 -5.85 -7.35 -8.51
C GLU A 45 -6.21 -8.27 -7.34
N HIS A 46 -7.12 -9.22 -7.52
CA HIS A 46 -7.49 -10.17 -6.47
C HIS A 46 -6.26 -11.00 -6.04
N ALA A 47 -5.53 -11.58 -7.00
CA ALA A 47 -4.32 -12.34 -6.73
C ALA A 47 -3.19 -11.46 -6.17
N ALA A 48 -3.06 -10.22 -6.68
CA ALA A 48 -2.09 -9.25 -6.18
C ALA A 48 -2.34 -8.92 -4.70
N GLN A 49 -3.59 -8.69 -4.30
CA GLN A 49 -3.96 -8.44 -2.91
C GLN A 49 -3.70 -9.66 -2.02
N GLY A 50 -4.12 -10.85 -2.46
CA GLY A 50 -3.88 -12.10 -1.73
C GLY A 50 -2.39 -12.35 -1.50
N GLY A 51 -1.55 -12.17 -2.53
CA GLY A 51 -0.11 -12.30 -2.43
C GLY A 51 0.53 -11.29 -1.48
N ALA A 52 0.11 -10.02 -1.55
CA ALA A 52 0.61 -8.98 -0.65
C ALA A 52 0.22 -9.25 0.81
N ILE A 53 -1.03 -9.64 1.07
CA ILE A 53 -1.50 -10.01 2.42
C ILE A 53 -0.70 -11.20 2.96
N ALA A 54 -0.56 -12.27 2.18
CA ALA A 54 0.22 -13.44 2.57
C ALA A 54 1.66 -13.09 2.92
N TYR A 55 2.31 -12.24 2.10
CA TYR A 55 3.66 -11.80 2.35
C TYR A 55 3.79 -10.98 3.64
N SER A 56 2.79 -10.11 3.94
CA SER A 56 2.77 -9.33 5.17
C SER A 56 2.57 -10.21 6.42
N VAL A 57 1.73 -11.24 6.33
CA VAL A 57 1.52 -12.20 7.42
C VAL A 57 2.79 -13.00 7.71
N CYS A 58 3.66 -13.19 6.73
CA CYS A 58 5.01 -13.75 6.94
C CYS A 58 5.99 -12.76 7.59
N GLY A 59 5.52 -11.63 8.12
CA GLY A 59 6.33 -10.64 8.83
C GLY A 59 7.20 -9.77 7.91
N LYS A 60 6.81 -9.57 6.67
CA LYS A 60 7.59 -8.78 5.69
C LYS A 60 6.84 -7.53 5.25
N ARG A 61 7.58 -6.42 5.08
CA ARG A 61 7.04 -5.17 4.54
C ARG A 61 6.80 -5.30 3.04
N VAL A 62 5.55 -5.18 2.64
CA VAL A 62 5.08 -5.26 1.26
C VAL A 62 4.31 -3.98 0.91
N VAL A 63 4.29 -3.65 -0.36
CA VAL A 63 3.47 -2.57 -0.91
C VAL A 63 2.71 -3.08 -2.14
N ASN A 64 1.51 -2.58 -2.32
CA ASN A 64 0.74 -2.70 -3.55
C ASN A 64 0.12 -1.34 -3.88
N PHE A 65 -0.11 -1.10 -5.16
CA PHE A 65 -0.75 0.10 -5.69
C PHE A 65 -1.99 -0.33 -6.45
N THR A 66 -3.13 0.30 -6.19
CA THR A 66 -4.39 -0.03 -6.87
C THR A 66 -5.33 1.17 -6.97
N SER A 67 -6.42 0.99 -7.68
CA SER A 67 -7.39 2.04 -8.00
C SER A 67 -8.71 1.43 -8.48
N GLY A 68 -9.81 2.15 -8.36
CA GLY A 68 -11.07 1.88 -9.05
C GLY A 68 -11.57 0.42 -8.94
N GLN A 69 -11.81 -0.19 -10.09
CA GLN A 69 -12.25 -1.58 -10.17
C GLN A 69 -11.30 -2.56 -9.52
N GLY A 70 -9.99 -2.26 -9.46
CA GLY A 70 -9.01 -3.09 -8.77
C GLY A 70 -9.25 -3.20 -7.27
N ILE A 71 -9.78 -2.12 -6.64
CA ILE A 71 -10.22 -2.17 -5.24
C ILE A 71 -11.39 -3.14 -5.12
N VAL A 72 -12.42 -2.95 -5.94
CA VAL A 72 -13.65 -3.76 -5.89
C VAL A 72 -13.36 -5.23 -6.18
N TYR A 73 -12.48 -5.51 -7.15
CA TYR A 73 -12.08 -6.88 -7.48
C TYR A 73 -11.29 -7.54 -6.33
N GLY A 74 -10.57 -6.76 -5.53
CA GLY A 74 -9.80 -7.24 -4.38
C GLY A 74 -10.58 -7.35 -3.06
N VAL A 75 -11.86 -6.93 -3.00
CA VAL A 75 -12.64 -6.78 -1.75
C VAL A 75 -12.65 -8.04 -0.89
N GLU A 76 -12.80 -9.23 -1.47
CA GLU A 76 -12.76 -10.48 -0.71
C GLU A 76 -11.49 -10.59 0.14
N GLN A 77 -10.35 -10.24 -0.42
CA GLN A 77 -9.06 -10.30 0.28
C GLN A 77 -9.00 -9.30 1.43
N TYR A 78 -9.66 -8.15 1.31
CA TYR A 78 -9.63 -7.13 2.37
C TYR A 78 -10.30 -7.59 3.65
N TYR A 79 -11.39 -8.37 3.56
CA TYR A 79 -12.05 -8.93 4.75
C TYR A 79 -11.17 -9.94 5.49
N HIS A 80 -10.26 -10.61 4.82
CA HIS A 80 -9.36 -11.58 5.45
C HIS A 80 -8.21 -10.93 6.21
N ALA A 81 -7.72 -9.79 5.74
CA ALA A 81 -6.47 -9.20 6.19
C ALA A 81 -6.47 -8.79 7.68
N PRO A 82 -7.51 -8.09 8.22
CA PRO A 82 -7.54 -7.73 9.63
C PRO A 82 -7.58 -8.95 10.56
N GLY A 83 -8.38 -9.95 10.21
CA GLY A 83 -8.49 -11.19 10.99
C GLY A 83 -7.19 -12.00 11.04
N LYS A 84 -6.28 -11.77 10.10
CA LYS A 84 -4.94 -12.37 10.04
C LYS A 84 -3.84 -11.48 10.60
N CYS A 85 -4.20 -10.36 11.22
CA CYS A 85 -3.24 -9.38 11.73
C CYS A 85 -2.22 -8.90 10.68
N SER A 86 -2.64 -8.79 9.42
CA SER A 86 -1.82 -8.27 8.33
C SER A 86 -1.38 -6.84 8.63
N THR A 87 -0.13 -6.53 8.39
CA THR A 87 0.45 -5.18 8.53
C THR A 87 0.66 -4.49 7.19
N MET A 88 -0.01 -4.97 6.17
CA MET A 88 0.10 -4.45 4.82
C MET A 88 -0.38 -3.00 4.73
N VAL A 89 0.31 -2.20 3.93
CA VAL A 89 -0.17 -0.89 3.47
C VAL A 89 -0.45 -0.97 1.98
N LEU A 90 -1.68 -0.63 1.61
CA LEU A 90 -2.16 -0.48 0.25
C LEU A 90 -2.14 1.00 -0.13
N GLU A 91 -1.43 1.35 -1.18
CA GLU A 91 -1.41 2.70 -1.74
C GLU A 91 -2.54 2.80 -2.77
N VAL A 92 -3.55 3.59 -2.45
CA VAL A 92 -4.74 3.75 -3.28
C VAL A 92 -4.71 5.09 -4.00
N VAL A 93 -4.82 5.04 -5.31
CA VAL A 93 -5.00 6.24 -6.15
C VAL A 93 -6.47 6.26 -6.58
N ALA A 94 -7.31 6.94 -5.80
CA ALA A 94 -8.75 6.87 -5.90
C ALA A 94 -9.29 7.38 -7.24
N ARG A 95 -10.17 6.61 -7.86
CA ARG A 95 -10.87 6.99 -9.08
C ARG A 95 -12.33 6.55 -9.05
N ALA A 96 -13.16 7.24 -9.82
CA ALA A 96 -14.57 6.89 -9.96
C ALA A 96 -14.75 5.48 -10.58
N LEU A 97 -15.66 4.71 -10.02
CA LEU A 97 -16.02 3.40 -10.56
C LEU A 97 -16.70 3.55 -11.92
N THR A 98 -16.42 2.59 -12.81
CA THR A 98 -17.11 2.46 -14.10
C THR A 98 -18.60 2.16 -13.85
N LYS A 99 -19.47 2.98 -14.44
CA LYS A 99 -20.94 2.78 -14.41
C LYS A 99 -21.43 2.58 -15.85
N HIS A 100 -21.69 3.69 -16.57
CA HIS A 100 -22.12 3.63 -17.97
C HIS A 100 -20.93 3.64 -18.93
N ALA A 101 -19.82 4.28 -18.54
CA ALA A 101 -18.60 4.36 -19.33
C ALA A 101 -17.39 4.31 -18.38
N LEU A 102 -16.24 3.94 -18.93
CA LEU A 102 -14.98 4.01 -18.20
C LEU A 102 -14.72 5.45 -17.75
N ASN A 103 -14.41 5.61 -16.46
CA ASN A 103 -13.99 6.87 -15.89
C ASN A 103 -12.68 6.67 -15.12
N VAL A 104 -11.65 7.42 -15.48
CA VAL A 104 -10.33 7.34 -14.82
C VAL A 104 -10.05 8.54 -13.91
N HIS A 105 -10.97 9.52 -13.89
CA HIS A 105 -10.84 10.69 -13.04
C HIS A 105 -11.14 10.36 -11.56
N CYS A 106 -10.73 11.28 -10.70
CA CYS A 106 -10.92 11.15 -9.27
C CYS A 106 -12.40 10.92 -8.90
N GLY A 107 -12.59 10.02 -7.96
CA GLY A 107 -13.82 9.70 -7.27
C GLY A 107 -13.46 8.86 -6.06
N HIS A 108 -14.31 8.78 -5.05
CA HIS A 108 -14.03 8.01 -3.84
C HIS A 108 -14.98 6.81 -3.66
N ASP A 109 -15.85 6.59 -4.63
CA ASP A 109 -16.80 5.48 -4.60
C ASP A 109 -16.13 4.09 -4.67
N ASP A 110 -14.93 4.03 -5.22
CA ASP A 110 -14.07 2.85 -5.17
C ASP A 110 -13.61 2.53 -3.73
N VAL A 111 -13.09 3.53 -3.01
CA VAL A 111 -12.64 3.39 -1.62
C VAL A 111 -13.81 3.13 -0.69
N TYR A 112 -14.96 3.76 -0.94
CA TYR A 112 -16.17 3.56 -0.14
C TYR A 112 -16.66 2.10 -0.19
N GLY A 113 -16.39 1.38 -1.26
CA GLY A 113 -16.66 -0.05 -1.34
C GLY A 113 -15.83 -0.92 -0.37
N ALA A 114 -14.80 -0.35 0.25
CA ALA A 114 -13.92 -1.06 1.20
C ALA A 114 -14.04 -0.53 2.65
N LEU A 115 -14.93 0.41 2.96
CA LEU A 115 -14.99 1.07 4.26
C LEU A 115 -15.29 0.14 5.44
N ASP A 116 -16.04 -0.92 5.22
CA ASP A 116 -16.47 -1.85 6.28
C ASP A 116 -15.54 -3.08 6.43
N THR A 117 -14.42 -3.09 5.72
CA THR A 117 -13.48 -4.24 5.71
C THR A 117 -12.57 -4.31 6.94
N GLY A 118 -12.59 -3.30 7.81
CA GLY A 118 -11.79 -3.27 9.03
C GLY A 118 -10.39 -2.71 8.86
N TRP A 119 -10.06 -2.13 7.70
CA TRP A 119 -8.80 -1.47 7.46
C TRP A 119 -8.76 -0.05 8.02
N ILE A 120 -7.57 0.41 8.40
CA ILE A 120 -7.32 1.83 8.69
C ILE A 120 -7.24 2.57 7.36
N ILE A 121 -8.14 3.50 7.12
CA ILE A 121 -8.19 4.25 5.85
C ILE A 121 -7.87 5.72 6.13
N VAL A 122 -6.84 6.24 5.49
CA VAL A 122 -6.41 7.64 5.59
C VAL A 122 -6.39 8.29 4.22
N PHE A 123 -6.87 9.54 4.15
CA PHE A 123 -6.92 10.33 2.92
C PHE A 123 -5.86 11.43 2.96
N ALA A 124 -5.05 11.48 1.92
CA ALA A 124 -4.05 12.53 1.74
C ALA A 124 -4.64 13.69 0.93
N LYS A 125 -4.48 14.90 1.42
CA LYS A 125 -4.93 16.14 0.73
C LYS A 125 -4.02 16.56 -0.42
N ASP A 126 -2.76 16.12 -0.41
CA ASP A 126 -1.72 16.50 -1.38
C ASP A 126 -0.61 15.45 -1.42
N ALA A 127 0.34 15.62 -2.36
CA ALA A 127 1.45 14.69 -2.56
C ALA A 127 2.39 14.59 -1.35
N GLN A 128 2.61 15.69 -0.59
CA GLN A 128 3.42 15.65 0.62
C GLN A 128 2.75 14.77 1.67
N GLN A 129 1.46 14.97 1.91
CA GLN A 129 0.74 14.17 2.89
C GLN A 129 0.64 12.70 2.47
N ALA A 130 0.49 12.41 1.17
CA ALA A 130 0.53 11.03 0.69
C ALA A 130 1.86 10.34 1.01
N ALA A 131 2.98 11.05 0.80
CA ALA A 131 4.31 10.54 1.13
C ALA A 131 4.53 10.38 2.64
N ASP A 132 4.07 11.34 3.45
CA ASP A 132 4.17 11.29 4.92
C ASP A 132 3.32 10.12 5.46
N GLN A 133 2.08 10.00 5.00
CA GLN A 133 1.16 8.94 5.42
C GLN A 133 1.65 7.55 5.03
N ALA A 134 2.37 7.38 3.92
CA ALA A 134 2.96 6.11 3.54
C ALA A 134 3.93 5.56 4.61
N LEU A 135 4.63 6.45 5.31
CA LEU A 135 5.50 6.07 6.44
C LEU A 135 4.71 5.94 7.74
N ILE A 136 3.88 6.93 8.06
CA ILE A 136 3.08 6.95 9.29
C ILE A 136 2.18 5.72 9.35
N LEU A 137 1.44 5.45 8.28
CA LEU A 137 0.52 4.33 8.22
C LEU A 137 1.26 2.98 8.32
N ARG A 138 2.45 2.87 7.70
CA ARG A 138 3.31 1.68 7.87
C ARG A 138 3.61 1.43 9.34
N ARG A 139 4.02 2.46 10.08
CA ARG A 139 4.30 2.33 11.51
C ARG A 139 3.04 2.00 12.32
N VAL A 140 1.91 2.63 11.98
CA VAL A 140 0.62 2.38 12.66
C VAL A 140 0.15 0.95 12.42
N THR A 141 0.21 0.44 11.19
CA THR A 141 -0.21 -0.93 10.88
C THR A 141 0.62 -1.97 11.62
N GLU A 142 1.93 -1.76 11.75
CA GLU A 142 2.82 -2.66 12.49
C GLU A 142 2.56 -2.63 14.01
N LEU A 143 2.25 -1.47 14.58
CA LEU A 143 1.95 -1.34 16.01
C LEU A 143 0.56 -1.87 16.37
N SER A 144 -0.42 -1.71 15.47
CA SER A 144 -1.81 -2.13 15.71
C SER A 144 -2.12 -3.53 15.20
N LEU A 145 -1.24 -4.14 14.40
CA LEU A 145 -1.49 -5.40 13.67
C LEU A 145 -2.77 -5.33 12.84
N THR A 146 -2.98 -4.18 12.19
CA THR A 146 -4.17 -3.88 11.39
C THR A 146 -3.73 -3.30 10.05
N PRO A 147 -4.20 -3.82 8.91
CA PRO A 147 -3.80 -3.31 7.60
C PRO A 147 -4.33 -1.89 7.36
N GLY A 148 -3.69 -1.15 6.45
CA GLY A 148 -4.05 0.22 6.15
C GLY A 148 -4.09 0.55 4.67
N MET A 149 -4.96 1.51 4.30
CA MET A 149 -5.04 2.11 2.97
C MET A 149 -4.63 3.58 3.05
N ASN A 150 -3.62 3.95 2.29
CA ASN A 150 -3.20 5.33 2.08
C ASN A 150 -3.81 5.83 0.77
N VAL A 151 -4.80 6.70 0.87
CA VAL A 151 -5.62 7.13 -0.26
C VAL A 151 -5.22 8.52 -0.71
N GLN A 152 -5.01 8.70 -2.01
CA GLN A 152 -4.81 9.98 -2.65
C GLN A 152 -5.72 10.11 -3.88
N ASP A 153 -6.03 11.35 -4.26
CA ASP A 153 -6.84 11.63 -5.43
C ASP A 153 -6.13 11.24 -6.73
N GLY A 154 -6.79 10.44 -7.54
CA GLY A 154 -6.33 10.08 -8.88
C GLY A 154 -6.24 11.31 -9.78
N PHE A 155 -5.16 11.44 -10.55
CA PHE A 155 -4.79 12.58 -11.38
C PHE A 155 -4.58 13.89 -10.63
N LEU A 156 -5.49 14.29 -9.75
CA LEU A 156 -5.39 15.57 -9.01
C LEU A 156 -4.21 15.62 -8.04
N THR A 157 -3.85 14.49 -7.45
CA THR A 157 -2.67 14.38 -6.58
C THR A 157 -1.57 13.58 -7.26
N SER A 158 -1.92 12.47 -7.93
CA SER A 158 -0.94 11.52 -8.44
C SER A 158 -0.20 11.97 -9.70
N HIS A 159 -0.81 12.84 -10.55
CA HIS A 159 -0.26 13.20 -11.87
C HIS A 159 0.01 14.70 -12.05
N LEU A 160 -0.49 15.55 -11.16
CA LEU A 160 -0.12 16.96 -11.23
C LEU A 160 1.28 17.18 -10.66
N GLU A 161 2.12 17.90 -11.39
CA GLU A 161 3.44 18.30 -10.91
C GLU A 161 3.32 19.08 -9.60
N ARG A 162 3.95 18.56 -8.57
CA ARG A 162 4.00 19.16 -7.23
C ARG A 162 5.39 19.00 -6.66
N THR A 163 5.81 19.99 -5.91
CA THR A 163 7.02 19.89 -5.10
C THR A 163 6.67 19.24 -3.76
N PHE A 164 7.48 18.29 -3.32
CA PHE A 164 7.40 17.74 -1.96
C PHE A 164 8.81 17.52 -1.40
N TYR A 165 8.91 17.52 -0.08
CA TYR A 165 10.17 17.23 0.60
C TYR A 165 10.35 15.73 0.75
N ARG A 166 11.41 15.21 0.15
CA ARG A 166 11.75 13.80 0.27
C ARG A 166 12.31 13.51 1.66
N HIS A 167 11.79 12.47 2.29
CA HIS A 167 12.30 12.03 3.58
C HIS A 167 13.73 11.48 3.45
N GLU A 168 14.58 11.86 4.40
CA GLU A 168 15.94 11.34 4.49
C GLU A 168 15.93 9.85 4.87
N ALA A 169 16.88 9.08 4.33
CA ALA A 169 16.93 7.65 4.55
C ALA A 169 17.14 7.29 6.03
N GLU A 170 17.93 8.11 6.74
CA GLU A 170 18.16 8.00 8.19
C GLU A 170 16.87 8.15 8.98
N LEU A 171 16.10 9.20 8.67
CA LEU A 171 14.78 9.44 9.30
C LEU A 171 13.83 8.25 9.07
N ILE A 172 13.79 7.73 7.84
CA ILE A 172 12.94 6.56 7.53
C ILE A 172 13.36 5.35 8.36
N ARG A 173 14.67 5.08 8.49
CA ARG A 173 15.17 3.95 9.27
C ARG A 173 14.84 4.08 10.75
N GLU A 174 15.07 5.26 11.33
CA GLU A 174 14.78 5.55 12.73
C GLU A 174 13.27 5.44 13.02
N PHE A 175 12.45 6.05 12.18
CA PHE A 175 11.01 6.08 12.36
C PHE A 175 10.35 4.70 12.23
N LEU A 176 10.75 3.92 11.23
CA LEU A 176 10.15 2.60 10.96
C LEU A 176 10.73 1.49 11.86
N GLY A 177 11.91 1.68 12.44
CA GLY A 177 12.62 0.63 13.16
C GLY A 177 13.30 -0.39 12.25
N ALA A 178 14.11 -1.24 12.83
CA ALA A 178 14.86 -2.25 12.09
C ALA A 178 13.94 -3.30 11.45
N PRO A 179 14.30 -3.83 10.27
CA PRO A 179 13.47 -4.81 9.58
C PRO A 179 13.40 -6.17 10.29
N ASP A 180 14.27 -6.39 11.25
CA ASP A 180 14.36 -7.62 12.05
C ASP A 180 13.75 -7.43 13.47
N ASP A 181 13.18 -6.24 13.77
CA ASP A 181 12.47 -6.00 15.01
C ASP A 181 11.23 -6.90 15.09
N VAL A 182 11.03 -7.48 16.26
CA VAL A 182 9.84 -8.31 16.51
C VAL A 182 8.64 -7.39 16.77
N ILE A 183 7.53 -7.67 16.11
CA ILE A 183 6.27 -7.01 16.41
C ILE A 183 5.74 -7.55 17.73
N ASP A 184 5.49 -6.68 18.69
CA ASP A 184 4.93 -7.07 19.98
C ASP A 184 3.45 -7.44 19.81
N CYS A 185 3.10 -8.63 20.29
CA CYS A 185 1.73 -9.16 20.26
C CYS A 185 1.17 -9.20 21.67
N PRO A 186 0.57 -8.09 22.16
CA PRO A 186 0.17 -7.96 23.57
C PRO A 186 -0.94 -8.92 23.98
N THR A 187 -1.73 -9.43 23.04
CA THR A 187 -2.81 -10.37 23.35
C THR A 187 -2.58 -11.74 22.70
N PRO A 188 -3.06 -12.84 23.31
CA PRO A 188 -2.98 -14.18 22.71
C PRO A 188 -3.64 -14.28 21.32
N ALA A 189 -4.70 -13.51 21.08
CA ALA A 189 -5.41 -13.50 19.80
C ALA A 189 -4.58 -12.92 18.65
N GLN A 190 -3.55 -12.13 18.94
CA GLN A 190 -2.63 -11.56 17.95
C GLN A 190 -1.44 -12.48 17.65
N ARG A 191 -1.28 -13.55 18.41
CA ARG A 191 -0.22 -14.56 18.22
C ARG A 191 -0.78 -15.69 17.35
N ILE A 192 -0.53 -15.61 16.08
CA ILE A 192 -0.97 -16.61 15.09
C ILE A 192 0.17 -17.56 14.77
#